data_c2369dd91dbae8c97fd7bbb867381c0c
#
_entry.id   c2369dd91dbae8c97fd7bbb867381c0c
#
_cell.length_a   1.000
_cell.length_b   1.000
_cell.length_c   1.000
_cell.angle_alpha   90.00
_cell.angle_beta   90.00
_cell.angle_gamma   90.00
#
_symmetry.space_group_name_H-M   'P 1'
#
loop_
_entity.id
_entity.type
_entity.pdbx_description
1 polymer ?
#
loop_
_entity_poly.entity_id
_entity_poly.type
_entity_poly.pdbx_seq_one_letter_code
_entity_poly.pdbx_strand_id
1 'polypeptide(L)'
;TSCTPNEGKTSISLNMSRSFVDNGKKVILIDADLRKSVLIGRYRVGEVRYGLTHYLSGQNNLDDVIYQTNIENMDVIFCGSHSPNPAELLSHLRFDDMIRILREKYDYIIIDTPPLGSVIDSAIIARAVDGVIIVIESNTISYKFVQGVKEQLEKANCRILGVVMNKVPVDKNKLYGKYYGQYYGSYYGE
;
A
#
# COMPACT_ATOMS: atom_id res chain seq x y z
N THR A 1 -4.66 0.60 3.06
CA THR A 1 -4.65 1.52 4.21
C THR A 1 -4.72 0.78 5.55
N SER A 2 -4.76 1.51 6.68
CA SER A 2 -4.94 0.98 8.04
C SER A 2 -5.70 1.97 8.93
N CYS A 3 -6.02 1.56 10.15
CA CYS A 3 -6.65 2.42 11.14
C CYS A 3 -5.65 3.41 11.75
N THR A 4 -4.46 2.92 12.13
CA THR A 4 -3.41 3.69 12.82
C THR A 4 -2.03 3.48 12.18
N PRO A 5 -1.02 4.30 12.52
CA PRO A 5 0.35 4.05 12.11
C PRO A 5 0.89 2.69 12.61
N ASN A 6 1.89 2.15 11.91
CA ASN A 6 2.65 0.95 12.28
C ASN A 6 1.89 -0.38 12.26
N GLU A 7 0.69 -0.47 11.72
CA GLU A 7 -0.06 -1.73 11.57
C GLU A 7 0.51 -2.66 10.50
N GLY A 8 1.51 -2.21 9.73
CA GLY A 8 2.24 -3.03 8.75
C GLY A 8 1.76 -2.87 7.31
N LYS A 9 1.03 -1.80 6.97
CA LYS A 9 0.56 -1.48 5.61
C LYS A 9 1.64 -1.67 4.54
N THR A 10 2.75 -0.92 4.66
CA THR A 10 3.86 -0.95 3.72
C THR A 10 4.45 -2.35 3.52
N SER A 11 4.56 -3.13 4.60
CA SER A 11 5.04 -4.52 4.50
C SER A 11 4.03 -5.41 3.78
N ILE A 12 2.74 -5.23 4.03
CA ILE A 12 1.68 -5.97 3.35
C ILE A 12 1.63 -5.57 1.87
N SER A 13 1.70 -4.27 1.55
CA SER A 13 1.69 -3.77 0.17
C SER A 13 2.85 -4.36 -0.64
N LEU A 14 4.07 -4.36 -0.07
CA LEU A 14 5.24 -4.93 -0.73
C LEU A 14 5.13 -6.46 -0.92
N ASN A 15 4.74 -7.19 0.14
CA ASN A 15 4.60 -8.65 0.06
C ASN A 15 3.49 -9.07 -0.90
N MET A 16 2.40 -8.32 -0.95
CA MET A 16 1.32 -8.51 -1.94
C MET A 16 1.82 -8.30 -3.36
N SER A 17 2.55 -7.19 -3.59
CA SER A 17 3.17 -6.91 -4.89
C SER A 17 4.08 -8.06 -5.32
N ARG A 18 4.93 -8.53 -4.41
CA ARG A 18 5.82 -9.69 -4.64
C ARG A 18 5.04 -10.94 -4.98
N SER A 19 3.99 -11.26 -4.23
CA SER A 19 3.16 -12.45 -4.45
C SER A 19 2.49 -12.44 -5.83
N PHE A 20 2.04 -11.29 -6.34
CA PHE A 20 1.51 -11.19 -7.69
C PHE A 20 2.58 -11.38 -8.76
N VAL A 21 3.78 -10.83 -8.55
CA VAL A 21 4.92 -11.04 -9.45
C VAL A 21 5.34 -12.50 -9.49
N ASP A 22 5.43 -13.17 -8.35
CA ASP A 22 5.74 -14.60 -8.26
C ASP A 22 4.69 -15.48 -9.00
N ASN A 23 3.48 -14.93 -9.24
CA ASN A 23 2.43 -15.53 -10.09
C ASN A 23 2.44 -15.01 -11.53
N GLY A 24 3.56 -14.44 -12.01
CA GLY A 24 3.77 -14.01 -13.39
C GLY A 24 3.04 -12.72 -13.78
N LYS A 25 2.64 -11.89 -12.82
CA LYS A 25 1.96 -10.62 -13.06
C LYS A 25 2.93 -9.44 -13.09
N LYS A 26 2.63 -8.46 -13.93
CA LYS A 26 3.37 -7.20 -13.96
C LYS A 26 2.76 -6.21 -12.97
N VAL A 27 3.55 -5.74 -12.00
CA VAL A 27 3.07 -4.98 -10.85
C VAL A 27 3.82 -3.68 -10.69
N ILE A 28 3.10 -2.61 -10.33
CA ILE A 28 3.71 -1.38 -9.85
C ILE A 28 3.25 -1.10 -8.40
N LEU A 29 4.21 -0.81 -7.53
CA LEU A 29 3.97 -0.35 -6.16
C LEU A 29 4.11 1.17 -6.11
N ILE A 30 3.11 1.88 -5.61
CA ILE A 30 3.12 3.33 -5.46
C ILE A 30 3.14 3.68 -3.97
N ASP A 31 4.17 4.39 -3.54
CA ASP A 31 4.26 4.96 -2.20
C ASP A 31 3.52 6.31 -2.18
N ALA A 32 2.28 6.29 -1.72
CA ALA A 32 1.42 7.45 -1.61
C ALA A 32 1.30 8.00 -0.18
N ASP A 33 2.14 7.55 0.76
CA ASP A 33 2.30 8.19 2.06
C ASP A 33 3.22 9.42 1.93
N LEU A 34 2.68 10.51 1.37
CA LEU A 34 3.41 11.76 1.16
C LEU A 34 3.74 12.52 2.46
N ARG A 35 3.29 11.99 3.61
CA ARG A 35 3.49 12.60 4.92
C ARG A 35 4.64 11.97 5.69
N LYS A 36 4.71 10.64 5.69
CA LYS A 36 5.68 9.88 6.49
C LYS A 36 6.02 8.55 5.82
N SER A 37 6.50 8.62 4.58
CA SER A 37 6.99 7.43 3.90
C SER A 37 8.12 6.77 4.68
N VAL A 38 8.11 5.45 4.70
CA VAL A 38 9.16 4.61 5.30
C VAL A 38 9.81 3.69 4.27
N LEU A 39 9.33 3.69 3.01
CA LEU A 39 9.74 2.71 2.01
C LEU A 39 11.23 2.83 1.67
N ILE A 40 11.69 4.04 1.34
CA ILE A 40 13.10 4.31 1.00
C ILE A 40 14.04 3.91 2.14
N GLY A 41 13.76 4.39 3.36
CA GLY A 41 14.62 4.14 4.51
C GLY A 41 14.64 2.68 4.95
N ARG A 42 13.51 1.98 4.89
CA ARG A 42 13.39 0.59 5.33
C ARG A 42 14.11 -0.39 4.40
N TYR A 43 14.05 -0.15 3.10
CA TYR A 43 14.58 -1.07 2.11
C TYR A 43 15.94 -0.65 1.55
N ARG A 44 16.58 0.37 2.15
CA ARG A 44 17.91 0.86 1.76
C ARG A 44 18.00 1.14 0.27
N VAL A 45 16.95 1.72 -0.28
CA VAL A 45 16.91 2.12 -1.69
C VAL A 45 18.00 3.15 -1.92
N GLY A 46 18.70 3.06 -3.04
CA GLY A 46 19.70 4.04 -3.43
C GLY A 46 19.12 5.45 -3.59
N GLU A 47 19.81 6.30 -4.30
CA GLU A 47 19.38 7.68 -4.50
C GLU A 47 18.07 7.72 -5.33
N VAL A 48 16.99 8.21 -4.72
CA VAL A 48 15.71 8.49 -5.39
C VAL A 48 15.64 9.97 -5.69
N ARG A 49 15.83 10.33 -6.95
CA ARG A 49 15.89 11.73 -7.37
C ARG A 49 14.52 12.39 -7.43
N TYR A 50 13.56 11.70 -8.01
CA TYR A 50 12.18 12.17 -8.20
C TYR A 50 11.18 11.13 -7.71
N GLY A 51 9.95 11.53 -7.43
CA GLY A 51 8.90 10.63 -7.00
C GLY A 51 7.52 11.21 -7.24
N LEU A 52 6.52 10.60 -6.64
CA LEU A 52 5.10 10.91 -6.84
C LEU A 52 4.79 12.41 -6.67
N THR A 53 5.36 13.08 -5.65
CA THR A 53 5.16 14.52 -5.44
C THR A 53 5.65 15.37 -6.62
N HIS A 54 6.78 15.00 -7.24
CA HIS A 54 7.33 15.72 -8.39
C HIS A 54 6.43 15.55 -9.64
N TYR A 55 5.90 14.35 -9.85
CA TYR A 55 4.94 14.12 -10.93
C TYR A 55 3.64 14.87 -10.70
N LEU A 56 3.04 14.76 -9.52
CA LEU A 56 1.75 15.39 -9.21
C LEU A 56 1.81 16.91 -9.26
N SER A 57 2.93 17.51 -8.88
CA SER A 57 3.16 18.97 -8.98
C SER A 57 3.53 19.45 -10.40
N GLY A 58 3.64 18.55 -11.38
CA GLY A 58 3.96 18.89 -12.76
C GLY A 58 5.43 19.16 -13.05
N GLN A 59 6.33 18.88 -12.10
CA GLN A 59 7.78 19.10 -12.26
C GLN A 59 8.43 18.04 -13.15
N ASN A 60 7.88 16.82 -13.19
CA ASN A 60 8.42 15.69 -13.92
C ASN A 60 7.33 14.93 -14.68
N ASN A 61 7.74 14.17 -15.71
CA ASN A 61 6.87 13.25 -16.42
C ASN A 61 6.70 11.95 -15.62
N LEU A 62 5.73 11.11 -15.99
CA LEU A 62 5.47 9.85 -15.31
C LEU A 62 6.64 8.88 -15.40
N ASP A 63 7.28 8.78 -16.56
CA ASP A 63 8.40 7.85 -16.77
C ASP A 63 9.65 8.24 -15.94
N ASP A 64 9.81 9.52 -15.56
CA ASP A 64 10.92 10.01 -14.72
C ASP A 64 10.83 9.54 -13.26
N VAL A 65 9.64 9.12 -12.81
CA VAL A 65 9.35 8.75 -11.43
C VAL A 65 9.12 7.25 -11.23
N ILE A 66 9.13 6.47 -12.32
CA ILE A 66 9.02 5.00 -12.27
C ILE A 66 10.43 4.42 -12.17
N TYR A 67 10.67 3.62 -11.15
CA TYR A 67 11.94 2.94 -10.91
C TYR A 67 11.77 1.44 -11.05
N GLN A 68 12.63 0.83 -11.86
CA GLN A 68 12.76 -0.62 -11.92
C GLN A 68 13.36 -1.15 -10.61
N THR A 69 12.82 -2.25 -10.11
CA THR A 69 13.38 -2.93 -8.95
C THR A 69 14.30 -4.08 -9.39
N ASN A 70 14.98 -4.69 -8.43
CA ASN A 70 15.73 -5.93 -8.67
C ASN A 70 14.83 -7.17 -8.78
N ILE A 71 13.53 -7.01 -8.74
CA ILE A 71 12.52 -8.05 -8.92
C ILE A 71 11.95 -7.85 -10.32
N GLU A 72 12.14 -8.81 -11.20
CA GLU A 72 11.59 -8.77 -12.55
C GLU A 72 10.06 -8.59 -12.51
N ASN A 73 9.51 -7.78 -13.41
CA ASN A 73 8.10 -7.42 -13.49
C ASN A 73 7.55 -6.63 -12.28
N MET A 74 8.42 -6.05 -11.46
CA MET A 74 8.04 -5.18 -10.35
C MET A 74 8.71 -3.82 -10.47
N ASP A 75 7.91 -2.79 -10.68
CA ASP A 75 8.35 -1.40 -10.65
C ASP A 75 7.82 -0.68 -9.41
N VAL A 76 8.40 0.49 -9.10
CA VAL A 76 8.00 1.30 -7.94
C VAL A 76 8.00 2.79 -8.28
N ILE A 77 7.02 3.51 -7.72
CA ILE A 77 7.02 4.97 -7.62
C ILE A 77 7.16 5.32 -6.15
N PHE A 78 8.24 5.99 -5.79
CA PHE A 78 8.45 6.49 -4.42
C PHE A 78 7.69 7.79 -4.17
N CYS A 79 7.44 8.12 -2.91
CA CYS A 79 6.69 9.33 -2.54
C CYS A 79 7.34 10.62 -3.06
N GLY A 80 8.67 10.69 -3.13
CA GLY A 80 9.42 11.89 -3.51
C GLY A 80 9.68 12.82 -2.32
N SER A 81 9.79 14.12 -2.58
CA SER A 81 10.03 15.12 -1.55
C SER A 81 8.80 15.39 -0.69
N HIS A 82 9.03 15.84 0.54
CA HIS A 82 7.94 16.23 1.44
C HIS A 82 7.08 17.35 0.81
N SER A 83 5.75 17.19 0.91
CA SER A 83 4.78 18.19 0.46
C SER A 83 4.03 18.79 1.66
N PRO A 84 3.80 20.10 1.70
CA PRO A 84 2.95 20.73 2.72
C PRO A 84 1.47 20.38 2.52
N ASN A 85 1.02 20.10 1.28
CA ASN A 85 -0.38 19.89 0.92
C ASN A 85 -0.60 18.54 0.22
N PRO A 86 -0.38 17.38 0.90
CA PRO A 86 -0.51 16.06 0.28
C PRO A 86 -1.90 15.79 -0.30
N ALA A 87 -2.95 16.16 0.44
CA ALA A 87 -4.33 15.94 0.04
C ALA A 87 -4.70 16.67 -1.28
N GLU A 88 -4.20 17.89 -1.46
CA GLU A 88 -4.39 18.67 -2.69
C GLU A 88 -3.71 18.00 -3.88
N LEU A 89 -2.46 17.58 -3.73
CA LEU A 89 -1.73 16.85 -4.77
C LEU A 89 -2.44 15.56 -5.18
N LEU A 90 -2.89 14.78 -4.20
CA LEU A 90 -3.59 13.51 -4.45
C LEU A 90 -5.00 13.70 -5.06
N SER A 91 -5.60 14.88 -4.85
CA SER A 91 -6.90 15.25 -5.45
C SER A 91 -6.78 15.79 -6.88
N HIS A 92 -5.57 16.04 -7.35
CA HIS A 92 -5.34 16.65 -8.66
C HIS A 92 -5.61 15.63 -9.78
N LEU A 93 -6.13 16.09 -10.92
CA LEU A 93 -6.43 15.26 -12.11
C LEU A 93 -5.22 14.42 -12.58
N ARG A 94 -4.00 14.89 -12.35
CA ARG A 94 -2.78 14.12 -12.68
C ARG A 94 -2.70 12.78 -11.96
N PHE A 95 -3.30 12.65 -10.77
CA PHE A 95 -3.37 11.35 -10.08
C PHE A 95 -4.26 10.36 -10.85
N ASP A 96 -5.43 10.79 -11.28
CA ASP A 96 -6.34 9.96 -12.07
C ASP A 96 -5.75 9.60 -13.43
N ASP A 97 -5.09 10.56 -14.09
CA ASP A 97 -4.37 10.32 -15.35
C ASP A 97 -3.24 9.30 -15.18
N MET A 98 -2.47 9.40 -14.10
CA MET A 98 -1.43 8.41 -13.77
C MET A 98 -2.03 7.02 -13.64
N ILE A 99 -3.09 6.86 -12.86
CA ILE A 99 -3.73 5.55 -12.67
C ILE A 99 -4.24 5.01 -14.00
N ARG A 100 -4.85 5.84 -14.86
CA ARG A 100 -5.32 5.44 -16.19
C ARG A 100 -4.17 4.95 -17.07
N ILE A 101 -3.04 5.66 -17.11
CA ILE A 101 -1.86 5.27 -17.91
C ILE A 101 -1.24 3.96 -17.36
N LEU A 102 -1.14 3.84 -16.05
CA LEU A 102 -0.55 2.65 -15.43
C LEU A 102 -1.41 1.40 -15.61
N ARG A 103 -2.75 1.53 -15.69
CA ARG A 103 -3.65 0.41 -16.00
C ARG A 103 -3.38 -0.23 -17.36
N GLU A 104 -2.82 0.51 -18.32
CA GLU A 104 -2.45 -0.03 -19.63
C GLU A 104 -1.11 -0.79 -19.61
N LYS A 105 -0.26 -0.52 -18.60
CA LYS A 105 1.10 -1.06 -18.52
C LYS A 105 1.26 -2.20 -17.50
N TYR A 106 0.39 -2.30 -16.50
CA TYR A 106 0.51 -3.21 -15.35
C TYR A 106 -0.77 -3.98 -15.10
N ASP A 107 -0.63 -5.25 -14.71
CA ASP A 107 -1.77 -6.10 -14.29
C ASP A 107 -2.31 -5.65 -12.93
N TYR A 108 -1.42 -5.19 -12.04
CA TYR A 108 -1.77 -4.69 -10.71
C TYR A 108 -1.05 -3.41 -10.37
N ILE A 109 -1.81 -2.45 -9.83
CA ILE A 109 -1.31 -1.21 -9.24
C ILE A 109 -1.59 -1.30 -7.74
N ILE A 110 -0.56 -1.44 -6.93
CA ILE A 110 -0.66 -1.49 -5.46
C ILE A 110 -0.25 -0.12 -4.92
N ILE A 111 -1.12 0.48 -4.10
CA ILE A 111 -0.88 1.82 -3.55
C ILE A 111 -0.77 1.73 -2.03
N ASP A 112 0.42 1.98 -1.50
CA ASP A 112 0.65 2.13 -0.06
C ASP A 112 0.26 3.55 0.37
N THR A 113 -0.64 3.66 1.34
CA THR A 113 -1.26 4.92 1.74
C THR A 113 -1.05 5.18 3.22
N PRO A 114 -1.13 6.43 3.71
CA PRO A 114 -1.14 6.70 5.14
C PRO A 114 -2.35 6.08 5.84
N PRO A 115 -2.36 5.97 7.19
CA PRO A 115 -3.49 5.42 7.93
C PRO A 115 -4.72 6.35 7.83
N LEU A 116 -5.87 5.79 7.42
CA LEU A 116 -7.11 6.55 7.22
C LEU A 116 -7.67 7.14 8.53
N GLY A 117 -7.45 6.48 9.67
CA GLY A 117 -7.85 7.01 10.96
C GLY A 117 -7.08 8.28 11.39
N SER A 118 -6.00 8.62 10.68
CA SER A 118 -5.17 9.79 10.99
C SER A 118 -5.34 10.92 9.97
N VAL A 119 -5.56 10.60 8.68
CA VAL A 119 -5.61 11.58 7.58
C VAL A 119 -6.55 11.14 6.47
N ILE A 120 -7.10 12.11 5.73
CA ILE A 120 -8.08 11.88 4.66
C ILE A 120 -7.47 11.34 3.36
N ASP A 121 -6.17 11.37 3.22
CA ASP A 121 -5.45 11.07 1.97
C ASP A 121 -5.85 9.72 1.37
N SER A 122 -5.99 8.69 2.21
CA SER A 122 -6.44 7.36 1.77
C SER A 122 -7.85 7.34 1.22
N ALA A 123 -8.75 8.17 1.74
CA ALA A 123 -10.11 8.30 1.22
C ALA A 123 -10.14 9.03 -0.15
N ILE A 124 -9.21 9.96 -0.36
CA ILE A 124 -9.03 10.63 -1.65
C ILE A 124 -8.56 9.61 -2.70
N ILE A 125 -7.52 8.86 -2.39
CA ILE A 125 -6.96 7.80 -3.26
C ILE A 125 -8.02 6.72 -3.56
N ALA A 126 -8.84 6.39 -2.57
CA ALA A 126 -9.86 5.35 -2.66
C ALA A 126 -10.86 5.56 -3.81
N ARG A 127 -11.04 6.79 -4.29
CA ARG A 127 -11.91 7.11 -5.44
C ARG A 127 -11.36 6.66 -6.78
N ALA A 128 -10.03 6.52 -6.91
CA ALA A 128 -9.35 6.20 -8.15
C ALA A 128 -8.99 4.72 -8.29
N VAL A 129 -9.30 3.90 -7.27
CA VAL A 129 -8.92 2.48 -7.22
C VAL A 129 -10.15 1.57 -7.27
N ASP A 130 -9.93 0.29 -7.63
CA ASP A 130 -10.99 -0.72 -7.72
C ASP A 130 -11.45 -1.20 -6.34
N GLY A 131 -10.64 -0.98 -5.30
CA GLY A 131 -10.99 -1.28 -3.92
C GLY A 131 -9.85 -1.11 -2.94
N VAL A 132 -10.18 -1.17 -1.67
CA VAL A 132 -9.26 -0.96 -0.53
C VAL A 132 -9.19 -2.21 0.34
N ILE A 133 -7.99 -2.55 0.76
CA ILE A 133 -7.70 -3.51 1.82
C ILE A 133 -7.36 -2.74 3.09
N ILE A 134 -7.99 -3.10 4.20
CA ILE A 134 -7.71 -2.52 5.52
C ILE A 134 -6.77 -3.45 6.26
N VAL A 135 -5.59 -2.98 6.62
CA VAL A 135 -4.64 -3.72 7.47
C VAL A 135 -4.87 -3.34 8.91
N ILE A 136 -5.05 -4.33 9.78
CA ILE A 136 -5.33 -4.16 11.21
C ILE A 136 -4.33 -4.97 12.02
N GLU A 137 -3.68 -4.33 13.00
CA GLU A 137 -2.87 -5.04 13.99
C GLU A 137 -3.77 -5.74 15.01
N SER A 138 -3.55 -7.04 15.17
CA SER A 138 -4.31 -7.87 16.12
C SER A 138 -4.19 -7.35 17.56
N ASN A 139 -5.30 -7.35 18.30
CA ASN A 139 -5.41 -6.96 19.70
C ASN A 139 -5.01 -5.51 20.06
N THR A 140 -4.88 -4.61 19.07
CA THR A 140 -4.41 -3.24 19.29
C THR A 140 -5.51 -2.20 19.12
N ILE A 141 -6.47 -2.46 18.21
CA ILE A 141 -7.47 -1.49 17.79
C ILE A 141 -8.86 -1.93 18.27
N SER A 142 -9.65 -0.98 18.78
CA SER A 142 -11.04 -1.27 19.16
C SER A 142 -11.93 -1.46 17.94
N TYR A 143 -12.91 -2.36 18.05
CA TYR A 143 -13.90 -2.60 17.00
C TYR A 143 -14.62 -1.30 16.56
N LYS A 144 -14.96 -0.43 17.51
CA LYS A 144 -15.62 0.86 17.23
C LYS A 144 -14.76 1.77 16.33
N PHE A 145 -13.43 1.75 16.54
CA PHE A 145 -12.52 2.55 15.70
C PHE A 145 -12.44 2.01 14.28
N VAL A 146 -12.36 0.69 14.12
CA VAL A 146 -12.39 0.02 12.81
C VAL A 146 -13.70 0.32 12.07
N GLN A 147 -14.83 0.30 12.78
CA GLN A 147 -16.12 0.69 12.20
C GLN A 147 -16.09 2.13 11.66
N GLY A 148 -15.54 3.08 12.42
CA GLY A 148 -15.41 4.47 11.95
C GLY A 148 -14.57 4.60 10.67
N VAL A 149 -13.47 3.84 10.55
CA VAL A 149 -12.65 3.78 9.34
C VAL A 149 -13.42 3.18 8.17
N LYS A 150 -14.16 2.10 8.40
CA LYS A 150 -15.04 1.48 7.40
C LYS A 150 -16.08 2.48 6.88
N GLU A 151 -16.79 3.17 7.78
CA GLU A 151 -17.78 4.18 7.41
C GLU A 151 -17.21 5.33 6.58
N GLN A 152 -15.96 5.74 6.83
CA GLN A 152 -15.28 6.75 6.02
C GLN A 152 -15.04 6.27 4.59
N LEU A 153 -14.62 5.02 4.40
CA LEU A 153 -14.44 4.42 3.07
C LEU A 153 -15.78 4.26 2.34
N GLU A 154 -16.82 3.83 3.03
CA GLU A 154 -18.17 3.71 2.47
C GLU A 154 -18.72 5.07 2.01
N LYS A 155 -18.52 6.13 2.80
CA LYS A 155 -18.87 7.51 2.42
C LYS A 155 -18.08 8.02 1.20
N ALA A 156 -16.87 7.52 1.00
CA ALA A 156 -16.08 7.81 -0.20
C ALA A 156 -16.49 6.95 -1.43
N ASN A 157 -17.57 6.15 -1.31
CA ASN A 157 -18.02 5.19 -2.31
C ASN A 157 -16.93 4.18 -2.73
N CYS A 158 -16.01 3.85 -1.83
CA CYS A 158 -14.94 2.93 -2.10
C CYS A 158 -15.33 1.50 -1.72
N ARG A 159 -15.07 0.56 -2.62
CA ARG A 159 -15.25 -0.87 -2.36
C ARG A 159 -14.20 -1.36 -1.38
N ILE A 160 -14.60 -1.93 -0.26
CA ILE A 160 -13.71 -2.64 0.66
C ILE A 160 -13.59 -4.08 0.18
N LEU A 161 -12.38 -4.49 -0.23
CA LEU A 161 -12.08 -5.85 -0.71
C LEU A 161 -11.97 -6.83 0.46
N GLY A 162 -11.51 -6.36 1.61
CA GLY A 162 -11.34 -7.17 2.80
C GLY A 162 -10.45 -6.53 3.86
N VAL A 163 -10.18 -7.32 4.88
CA VAL A 163 -9.33 -6.95 6.02
C VAL A 163 -8.18 -7.94 6.16
N VAL A 164 -6.97 -7.45 6.38
CA VAL A 164 -5.81 -8.26 6.74
C VAL A 164 -5.52 -8.07 8.22
N MET A 165 -5.70 -9.13 9.00
CA MET A 165 -5.25 -9.16 10.40
C MET A 165 -3.76 -9.43 10.44
N ASN A 166 -2.98 -8.43 10.84
CA ASN A 166 -1.53 -8.50 10.92
C ASN A 166 -1.04 -8.69 12.36
N LYS A 167 0.20 -9.14 12.52
CA LYS A 167 0.86 -9.34 13.83
C LYS A 167 0.04 -10.23 14.78
N VAL A 168 -0.68 -11.19 14.25
CA VAL A 168 -1.45 -12.13 15.06
C VAL A 168 -0.49 -13.00 15.86
N PRO A 169 -0.60 -13.07 17.22
CA PRO A 169 0.23 -13.97 18.02
C PRO A 169 -0.06 -15.43 17.63
N VAL A 170 0.95 -16.10 17.09
CA VAL A 170 0.83 -17.53 16.77
C VAL A 170 1.15 -18.34 18.03
N ASP A 171 0.11 -18.70 18.78
CA ASP A 171 0.25 -19.65 19.89
C ASP A 171 0.34 -21.06 19.30
N LYS A 172 1.54 -21.67 19.40
CA LYS A 172 1.81 -23.04 18.88
C LYS A 172 0.85 -24.11 19.43
N ASN A 173 0.17 -23.83 20.53
CA ASN A 173 -0.76 -24.76 21.19
C ASN A 173 -2.22 -24.59 20.77
N LYS A 174 -2.58 -23.55 20.02
CA LYS A 174 -3.96 -23.35 19.51
C LYS A 174 -4.12 -23.90 18.12
N LEU A 175 -5.37 -24.21 17.73
CA LEU A 175 -5.71 -24.79 16.43
C LEU A 175 -5.06 -24.06 15.23
N TYR A 176 -4.94 -22.74 15.30
CA TYR A 176 -4.23 -21.92 14.30
C TYR A 176 -2.73 -22.21 14.24
N GLY A 177 -2.06 -22.44 15.37
CA GLY A 177 -0.64 -22.80 15.42
C GLY A 177 -0.37 -24.19 14.84
N LYS A 178 -1.30 -25.14 14.98
CA LYS A 178 -1.25 -26.46 14.34
C LYS A 178 -1.44 -26.37 12.83
N TYR A 179 -2.37 -25.55 12.35
CA TYR A 179 -2.63 -25.38 10.92
C TYR A 179 -1.45 -24.66 10.22
N TYR A 180 -0.92 -23.59 10.80
CA TYR A 180 0.25 -22.89 10.27
C TYR A 180 1.54 -23.73 10.40
N GLY A 181 1.75 -24.42 11.50
CA GLY A 181 2.92 -25.31 11.68
C GLY A 181 2.95 -26.46 10.68
N GLN A 182 1.79 -26.98 10.28
CA GLN A 182 1.67 -28.07 9.31
C GLN A 182 1.83 -27.57 7.85
N TYR A 183 1.34 -26.37 7.55
CA TYR A 183 1.44 -25.79 6.20
C TYR A 183 2.82 -25.14 5.90
N TYR A 184 3.42 -24.47 6.88
CA TYR A 184 4.74 -23.83 6.70
C TYR A 184 5.90 -24.78 7.03
N GLY A 185 5.71 -25.76 7.91
CA GLY A 185 6.74 -26.77 8.20
C GLY A 185 7.04 -27.70 7.02
N SER A 186 6.06 -27.90 6.10
CA SER A 186 6.29 -28.65 4.86
C SER A 186 6.86 -27.81 3.71
N TYR A 187 6.84 -26.47 3.81
CA TYR A 187 7.36 -25.56 2.77
C TYR A 187 8.77 -25.03 3.06
N TYR A 188 9.20 -25.03 4.31
CA TYR A 188 10.51 -24.51 4.77
C TYR A 188 11.31 -25.50 5.61
N GLY A 189 10.85 -26.77 5.65
CA GLY A 189 11.57 -27.85 6.33
C GLY A 189 12.43 -28.63 5.33
N GLU A 190 13.63 -28.11 5.13
CA GLU A 190 14.92 -28.80 5.03
C GLU A 190 16.03 -27.80 5.22
#